data_f9208e5f1fcf16174129d65bc54abe7f
#
_entry.id   f9208e5f1fcf16174129d65bc54abe7f
#
_cell.length_a   1.000
_cell.length_b   1.000
_cell.length_c   1.000
_cell.angle_alpha   90.00
_cell.angle_beta   90.00
_cell.angle_gamma   90.00
#
_symmetry.space_group_name_H-M   'P 1'
#
loop_
_entity.id
_entity.type
_entity.pdbx_description
1 polymer ?
#
loop_
_entity_poly.entity_id
_entity_poly.type
_entity_poly.pdbx_seq_one_letter_code
_entity_poly.pdbx_strand_id
1 'polypeptide(L)'
;HTLVDHKDKNRSNNRIEKPHDYSEIVFSYVVSSQKKRDYCKFIKDIVERRLKTINIDSDAQTFLPEKESQVTEIEKIKENYREAWRKGEGRGNQESDDANRYSRPDYIKMLSSKKQKAHYSYSGFRQLVNISSGIVRHFLEPLSKMYEEQKVKNNGEPIIKIDDNIQNIIIRNESIDFFKEQFEHLEKEVDKNDIHEEKIKKLKNLITVLGENFHEILLSDLSERRVFSFTISDDSNVDKE
;
A
#
# COMPACT_ATOMS: atom_id res chain seq x y z
N HIS A 1 16.55 -4.50 3.38
CA HIS A 1 17.95 -4.13 3.24
C HIS A 1 18.78 -5.28 3.76
N THR A 2 19.29 -6.11 2.89
CA THR A 2 20.41 -7.00 3.14
C THR A 2 21.63 -6.11 3.33
N LEU A 3 22.27 -6.19 4.50
CA LEU A 3 23.60 -5.64 4.67
C LEU A 3 24.52 -6.38 3.71
N VAL A 4 24.87 -5.74 2.61
CA VAL A 4 25.86 -6.27 1.66
C VAL A 4 27.21 -6.27 2.37
N ASP A 5 27.91 -7.38 2.32
CA ASP A 5 29.29 -7.52 2.79
C ASP A 5 30.16 -6.40 2.19
N HIS A 6 30.37 -5.34 2.94
CA HIS A 6 31.41 -4.36 2.63
C HIS A 6 32.77 -5.02 2.93
N LYS A 7 33.33 -5.67 1.95
CA LYS A 7 34.75 -5.99 1.94
C LYS A 7 35.55 -4.71 1.81
N ASP A 8 35.85 -4.11 2.92
CA ASP A 8 36.85 -3.04 2.98
C ASP A 8 38.23 -3.69 2.71
N LYS A 9 38.78 -3.49 1.52
CA LYS A 9 40.00 -4.15 1.04
C LYS A 9 41.27 -3.81 1.85
N ASN A 10 41.17 -2.96 2.89
CA ASN A 10 42.33 -2.40 3.59
C ASN A 10 42.30 -2.49 5.14
N ARG A 11 41.40 -3.26 5.74
CA ARG A 11 41.48 -3.49 7.20
C ARG A 11 41.23 -4.97 7.50
N SER A 12 42.21 -5.54 8.22
CA SER A 12 42.22 -6.84 8.87
C SER A 12 40.85 -7.51 9.05
N ASN A 13 40.76 -8.72 8.62
CA ASN A 13 39.85 -9.87 8.81
C ASN A 13 38.76 -9.83 9.92
N ASN A 14 38.20 -8.69 10.28
CA ASN A 14 37.04 -8.64 11.15
C ASN A 14 35.77 -8.78 10.31
N ARG A 15 35.38 -10.01 10.09
CA ARG A 15 34.10 -10.37 9.49
C ARG A 15 33.01 -10.08 10.51
N ILE A 16 32.06 -9.19 10.17
CA ILE A 16 30.86 -8.98 10.97
C ILE A 16 30.02 -10.26 10.89
N GLU A 17 29.90 -10.97 11.99
CA GLU A 17 29.24 -12.28 12.02
C GLU A 17 27.98 -12.27 12.91
N LYS A 18 26.90 -12.86 12.40
CA LYS A 18 25.71 -13.19 13.17
C LYS A 18 26.01 -14.44 14.03
N PRO A 19 25.64 -14.48 15.33
CA PRO A 19 24.87 -13.48 16.09
C PRO A 19 25.73 -12.54 16.95
N HIS A 20 27.06 -12.56 16.83
CA HIS A 20 27.97 -11.89 17.78
C HIS A 20 28.01 -10.38 17.58
N ASP A 21 28.01 -9.92 16.32
CA ASP A 21 28.18 -8.50 15.98
C ASP A 21 26.88 -7.81 15.65
N TYR A 22 25.82 -8.54 15.24
CA TYR A 22 24.50 -7.99 14.97
C TYR A 22 23.39 -9.04 15.16
N SER A 23 22.19 -8.54 15.46
CA SER A 23 20.95 -9.32 15.40
C SER A 23 20.09 -8.84 14.25
N GLU A 24 19.58 -9.78 13.47
CA GLU A 24 18.66 -9.49 12.39
C GLU A 24 17.24 -9.37 12.95
N ILE A 25 16.64 -8.19 12.85
CA ILE A 25 15.23 -7.99 13.15
C ILE A 25 14.46 -8.03 11.84
N VAL A 26 13.75 -9.14 11.60
CA VAL A 26 12.91 -9.28 10.41
C VAL A 26 11.59 -8.55 10.64
N PHE A 27 11.44 -7.38 10.04
CA PHE A 27 10.18 -6.62 10.01
C PHE A 27 9.29 -7.13 8.86
N SER A 28 8.71 -8.30 8.99
CA SER A 28 7.73 -8.82 8.04
C SER A 28 6.31 -8.54 8.54
N TYR A 29 5.79 -7.36 8.25
CA TYR A 29 4.47 -6.93 8.71
C TYR A 29 3.29 -7.41 7.83
N VAL A 30 3.58 -7.98 6.67
CA VAL A 30 2.56 -8.28 5.65
C VAL A 30 1.87 -9.63 5.87
N VAL A 31 2.50 -10.57 6.59
CA VAL A 31 2.11 -12.00 6.57
C VAL A 31 1.04 -12.39 7.60
N SER A 32 0.78 -11.61 8.65
CA SER A 32 -0.24 -11.96 9.64
C SER A 32 -1.11 -10.76 10.03
N SER A 33 -2.37 -11.04 10.38
CA SER A 33 -3.32 -10.02 10.86
C SER A 33 -2.82 -9.31 12.12
N GLN A 34 -2.08 -9.99 13.00
CA GLN A 34 -1.49 -9.40 14.19
C GLN A 34 -0.37 -8.43 13.81
N LYS A 35 0.59 -8.85 13.00
CA LYS A 35 1.69 -8.00 12.53
C LYS A 35 1.18 -6.75 11.80
N LYS A 36 0.10 -6.88 11.03
CA LYS A 36 -0.56 -5.75 10.38
C LYS A 36 -1.13 -4.75 11.39
N ARG A 37 -1.75 -5.22 12.48
CA ARG A 37 -2.24 -4.35 13.56
C ARG A 37 -1.10 -3.66 14.28
N ASP A 38 -0.03 -4.38 14.58
CA ASP A 38 1.16 -3.84 15.25
C ASP A 38 1.84 -2.78 14.40
N TYR A 39 1.96 -3.00 13.09
CA TYR A 39 2.48 -2.00 12.16
C TYR A 39 1.59 -0.76 12.09
N CYS A 40 0.27 -0.92 12.01
CA CYS A 40 -0.66 0.20 12.01
C CYS A 40 -0.54 1.05 13.27
N LYS A 41 -0.42 0.39 14.45
CA LYS A 41 -0.19 1.07 15.73
C LYS A 41 1.15 1.80 15.74
N PHE A 42 2.21 1.16 15.27
CA PHE A 42 3.54 1.73 15.20
C PHE A 42 3.57 3.01 14.32
N ILE A 43 2.96 2.96 13.13
CA ILE A 43 2.86 4.14 12.26
C ILE A 43 2.02 5.24 12.92
N LYS A 44 0.92 4.88 13.59
CA LYS A 44 0.09 5.83 14.33
C LYS A 44 0.93 6.56 15.38
N ASP A 45 1.67 5.83 16.20
CA ASP A 45 2.53 6.40 17.24
C ASP A 45 3.61 7.35 16.65
N ILE A 46 4.17 7.02 15.50
CA ILE A 46 5.14 7.90 14.81
C ILE A 46 4.47 9.20 14.37
N VAL A 47 3.31 9.11 13.71
CA VAL A 47 2.58 10.29 13.21
C VAL A 47 2.20 11.21 14.37
N GLU A 48 1.58 10.69 15.41
CA GLU A 48 1.12 11.47 16.55
C GLU A 48 2.27 12.13 17.34
N ARG A 49 3.43 11.45 17.45
CA ARG A 49 4.64 12.07 18.03
C ARG A 49 5.13 13.23 17.18
N ARG A 50 5.16 13.07 15.84
CA ARG A 50 5.58 14.16 14.94
C ARG A 50 4.62 15.34 14.98
N LEU A 51 3.30 15.09 15.01
CA LEU A 51 2.30 16.15 15.15
C LEU A 51 2.50 16.95 16.44
N LYS A 52 2.74 16.26 17.55
CA LYS A 52 3.06 16.92 18.84
C LYS A 52 4.31 17.79 18.78
N THR A 53 5.36 17.35 18.05
CA THR A 53 6.59 18.12 17.91
C THR A 53 6.39 19.46 17.19
N ILE A 54 5.38 19.52 16.31
CA ILE A 54 5.01 20.74 15.57
C ILE A 54 3.76 21.42 16.15
N ASN A 55 3.40 21.10 17.39
CA ASN A 55 2.26 21.66 18.15
C ASN A 55 0.89 21.46 17.47
N ILE A 56 0.71 20.38 16.75
CA ILE A 56 -0.60 19.96 16.21
C ILE A 56 -1.19 18.91 17.16
N ASP A 57 -2.27 19.28 17.84
CA ASP A 57 -3.03 18.38 18.72
C ASP A 57 -4.12 17.66 17.92
N SER A 58 -3.74 16.58 17.25
CA SER A 58 -4.63 15.76 16.45
C SER A 58 -4.18 14.31 16.47
N ASP A 59 -5.11 13.37 16.41
CA ASP A 59 -4.80 11.98 16.17
C ASP A 59 -4.55 11.72 14.66
N ALA A 60 -3.85 10.64 14.36
CA ALA A 60 -3.45 10.32 12.99
C ALA A 60 -4.63 10.12 12.02
N GLN A 61 -5.80 9.67 12.50
CA GLN A 61 -6.98 9.45 11.66
C GLN A 61 -7.71 10.76 11.35
N THR A 62 -7.80 11.64 12.32
CA THR A 62 -8.35 12.99 12.16
C THR A 62 -7.44 13.84 11.27
N PHE A 63 -6.12 13.70 11.42
CA PHE A 63 -5.15 14.42 10.61
C PHE A 63 -5.14 13.96 9.14
N LEU A 64 -5.35 12.65 8.90
CA LEU A 64 -5.43 12.02 7.58
C LEU A 64 -6.83 11.42 7.38
N PRO A 65 -7.86 12.24 7.12
CA PRO A 65 -9.23 11.75 6.98
C PRO A 65 -9.44 10.99 5.67
N GLU A 66 -10.35 10.02 5.69
CA GLU A 66 -10.90 9.43 4.47
C GLU A 66 -11.84 10.44 3.77
N LYS A 67 -12.05 10.28 2.48
CA LYS A 67 -13.04 11.06 1.72
C LYS A 67 -14.44 10.73 2.20
N GLU A 68 -15.11 11.70 2.81
CA GLU A 68 -16.41 11.51 3.48
C GLU A 68 -17.49 10.91 2.56
N SER A 69 -17.62 11.45 1.34
CA SER A 69 -18.58 10.92 0.37
C SER A 69 -18.32 9.47 -0.01
N GLN A 70 -17.05 9.06 -0.07
CA GLN A 70 -16.66 7.67 -0.34
C GLN A 70 -17.00 6.76 0.84
N VAL A 71 -16.73 7.20 2.05
CA VAL A 71 -17.05 6.45 3.28
C VAL A 71 -18.58 6.23 3.36
N THR A 72 -19.36 7.28 3.13
CA THR A 72 -20.83 7.22 3.14
C THR A 72 -21.37 6.21 2.13
N GLU A 73 -20.89 6.24 0.89
CA GLU A 73 -21.34 5.30 -0.13
C GLU A 73 -20.93 3.85 0.16
N ILE A 74 -19.70 3.65 0.64
CA ILE A 74 -19.24 2.32 1.04
C ILE A 74 -20.08 1.77 2.22
N GLU A 75 -20.44 2.62 3.18
CA GLU A 75 -21.26 2.18 4.32
C GLU A 75 -22.69 1.83 3.90
N LYS A 76 -23.28 2.52 2.93
CA LYS A 76 -24.57 2.12 2.33
C LYS A 76 -24.48 0.73 1.70
N ILE A 77 -23.40 0.45 0.94
CA ILE A 77 -23.19 -0.87 0.35
C ILE A 77 -23.04 -1.94 1.43
N LYS A 78 -22.32 -1.64 2.51
CA LYS A 78 -22.19 -2.57 3.65
C LYS A 78 -23.52 -2.88 4.29
N GLU A 79 -24.37 -1.89 4.49
CA GLU A 79 -25.68 -2.11 5.09
C GLU A 79 -26.56 -2.98 4.21
N ASN A 80 -26.53 -2.80 2.90
CA ASN A 80 -27.24 -3.70 1.97
C ASN A 80 -26.78 -5.17 2.14
N TYR A 81 -25.48 -5.44 2.33
CA TYR A 81 -24.97 -6.78 2.61
C TYR A 81 -25.43 -7.32 3.96
N ARG A 82 -25.48 -6.48 5.01
CA ARG A 82 -25.98 -6.88 6.33
C ARG A 82 -27.46 -7.22 6.26
N GLU A 83 -28.27 -6.42 5.56
CA GLU A 83 -29.68 -6.70 5.34
C GLU A 83 -29.92 -8.00 4.57
N ALA A 84 -29.15 -8.26 3.50
CA ALA A 84 -29.20 -9.51 2.77
C ALA A 84 -28.87 -10.71 3.67
N TRP A 85 -27.85 -10.58 4.52
CA TRP A 85 -27.51 -11.64 5.49
C TRP A 85 -28.65 -11.91 6.48
N ARG A 86 -29.29 -10.87 7.02
CA ARG A 86 -30.47 -11.00 7.93
C ARG A 86 -31.66 -11.69 7.25
N LYS A 87 -31.77 -11.59 5.94
CA LYS A 87 -32.81 -12.28 5.13
C LYS A 87 -32.41 -13.69 4.74
N GLY A 88 -31.23 -14.18 5.14
CA GLY A 88 -30.72 -15.51 4.77
C GLY A 88 -30.07 -15.61 3.38
N GLU A 89 -29.79 -14.48 2.75
CA GLU A 89 -29.18 -14.40 1.42
C GLU A 89 -27.64 -14.22 1.49
N GLY A 90 -27.09 -14.07 2.70
CA GLY A 90 -25.65 -13.89 2.92
C GLY A 90 -24.86 -15.19 2.73
N ARG A 91 -23.61 -15.05 2.30
CA ARG A 91 -22.66 -16.16 2.06
C ARG A 91 -21.68 -16.36 3.22
N GLY A 92 -21.49 -15.35 4.05
CA GLY A 92 -20.58 -15.37 5.19
C GLY A 92 -21.17 -16.04 6.42
N ASN A 93 -20.32 -16.42 7.36
CA ASN A 93 -20.73 -17.00 8.65
C ASN A 93 -21.24 -15.94 9.63
N GLN A 94 -20.89 -14.68 9.40
CA GLN A 94 -21.30 -13.54 10.23
C GLN A 94 -21.85 -12.42 9.34
N GLU A 95 -22.74 -11.63 9.89
CA GLU A 95 -23.38 -10.48 9.24
C GLU A 95 -22.37 -9.51 8.58
N SER A 96 -21.20 -9.38 9.19
CA SER A 96 -20.15 -8.46 8.71
C SER A 96 -19.25 -9.04 7.60
N ASP A 97 -19.31 -10.36 7.33
CA ASP A 97 -18.32 -11.02 6.47
C ASP A 97 -18.42 -10.51 5.02
N ASP A 98 -19.60 -10.55 4.44
CA ASP A 98 -19.84 -10.10 3.07
C ASP A 98 -19.69 -8.58 2.97
N ALA A 99 -20.19 -7.82 3.96
CA ALA A 99 -20.05 -6.38 4.03
C ALA A 99 -18.58 -5.95 3.99
N ASN A 100 -17.70 -6.59 4.77
CA ASN A 100 -16.28 -6.26 4.81
C ASN A 100 -15.51 -6.74 3.56
N ARG A 101 -15.96 -7.82 2.95
CA ARG A 101 -15.29 -8.42 1.80
C ARG A 101 -15.60 -7.71 0.48
N TYR A 102 -16.86 -7.33 0.26
CA TYR A 102 -17.35 -6.91 -1.06
C TYR A 102 -17.60 -5.41 -1.18
N SER A 103 -17.87 -4.68 -0.10
CA SER A 103 -18.32 -3.29 -0.18
C SER A 103 -17.34 -2.36 -0.93
N ARG A 104 -16.04 -2.44 -0.68
CA ARG A 104 -15.06 -1.61 -1.39
C ARG A 104 -14.89 -2.01 -2.87
N PRO A 105 -14.73 -3.28 -3.23
CA PRO A 105 -14.75 -3.73 -4.61
C PRO A 105 -15.99 -3.29 -5.39
N ASP A 106 -17.17 -3.43 -4.79
CA ASP A 106 -18.42 -3.04 -5.46
C ASP A 106 -18.54 -1.53 -5.62
N TYR A 107 -18.05 -0.75 -4.65
CA TYR A 107 -17.96 0.69 -4.79
C TYR A 107 -17.05 1.09 -5.96
N ILE A 108 -15.88 0.46 -6.11
CA ILE A 108 -14.95 0.70 -7.22
C ILE A 108 -15.62 0.37 -8.56
N LYS A 109 -16.31 -0.78 -8.64
CA LYS A 109 -17.08 -1.17 -9.82
C LYS A 109 -18.19 -0.17 -10.14
N MET A 110 -18.92 0.30 -9.13
CA MET A 110 -19.94 1.33 -9.31
C MET A 110 -19.34 2.64 -9.86
N LEU A 111 -18.15 3.04 -9.39
CA LEU A 111 -17.47 4.23 -9.93
C LEU A 111 -17.09 4.06 -11.39
N SER A 112 -16.62 2.89 -11.82
CA SER A 112 -16.24 2.61 -13.20
C SER A 112 -17.43 2.60 -14.16
N SER A 113 -18.62 2.24 -13.68
CA SER A 113 -19.86 2.23 -14.47
C SER A 113 -20.50 3.61 -14.63
N LYS A 114 -20.14 4.59 -13.80
CA LYS A 114 -20.65 5.96 -13.92
C LYS A 114 -20.03 6.66 -15.13
N LYS A 115 -20.86 7.29 -15.97
CA LYS A 115 -20.42 8.08 -17.14
C LYS A 115 -19.48 9.25 -16.78
N GLN A 116 -19.52 9.73 -15.56
CA GLN A 116 -18.55 10.68 -15.04
C GLN A 116 -17.30 9.91 -14.59
N LYS A 117 -16.12 10.40 -14.95
CA LYS A 117 -14.80 9.84 -14.55
C LYS A 117 -14.56 9.99 -13.03
N ALA A 118 -15.40 9.34 -12.23
CA ALA A 118 -15.23 9.28 -10.80
C ALA A 118 -14.19 8.20 -10.48
N HIS A 119 -13.15 8.56 -9.74
CA HIS A 119 -12.10 7.64 -9.35
C HIS A 119 -12.17 7.36 -7.85
N TYR A 120 -11.78 6.16 -7.47
CA TYR A 120 -11.56 5.80 -6.07
C TYR A 120 -10.49 6.72 -5.45
N SER A 121 -10.78 7.28 -4.27
CA SER A 121 -9.85 8.14 -3.54
C SER A 121 -8.95 7.34 -2.63
N TYR A 122 -7.64 7.46 -2.81
CA TYR A 122 -6.62 6.89 -1.92
C TYR A 122 -6.32 7.84 -0.78
N SER A 123 -7.27 7.98 0.15
CA SER A 123 -7.17 8.86 1.31
C SER A 123 -7.54 8.13 2.61
N GLY A 124 -7.07 8.65 3.72
CA GLY A 124 -7.32 8.11 5.06
C GLY A 124 -6.14 7.33 5.63
N PHE A 125 -5.85 7.58 6.91
CA PHE A 125 -4.72 6.99 7.62
C PHE A 125 -4.57 5.48 7.40
N ARG A 126 -5.65 4.70 7.60
CA ARG A 126 -5.60 3.24 7.45
C ARG A 126 -5.29 2.79 6.03
N GLN A 127 -5.80 3.52 5.05
CA GLN A 127 -5.55 3.19 3.65
C GLN A 127 -4.09 3.47 3.28
N LEU A 128 -3.53 4.59 3.71
CA LEU A 128 -2.12 4.92 3.51
C LEU A 128 -1.19 3.90 4.18
N VAL A 129 -1.52 3.46 5.40
CA VAL A 129 -0.79 2.36 6.08
C VAL A 129 -0.84 1.06 5.27
N ASN A 130 -1.98 0.71 4.68
CA ASN A 130 -2.08 -0.49 3.84
C ASN A 130 -1.25 -0.39 2.56
N ILE A 131 -1.26 0.77 1.90
CA ILE A 131 -0.49 1.03 0.67
C ILE A 131 1.02 0.96 0.95
N SER A 132 1.48 1.43 2.10
CA SER A 132 2.89 1.37 2.48
C SER A 132 3.46 -0.03 2.65
N SER A 133 2.60 -1.07 2.66
CA SER A 133 2.97 -2.49 2.64
C SER A 133 3.99 -2.90 3.71
N GLY A 134 3.93 -2.29 4.90
CA GLY A 134 4.84 -2.54 6.01
C GLY A 134 6.20 -1.83 5.91
N ILE A 135 6.39 -0.97 4.92
CA ILE A 135 7.63 -0.20 4.74
C ILE A 135 7.39 1.24 5.22
N VAL A 136 7.98 1.58 6.36
CA VAL A 136 7.80 2.89 7.03
C VAL A 136 8.10 4.07 6.10
N ARG A 137 9.13 3.95 5.28
CA ARG A 137 9.53 4.98 4.32
C ARG A 137 8.42 5.27 3.31
N HIS A 138 7.75 4.23 2.79
CA HIS A 138 6.64 4.38 1.84
C HIS A 138 5.38 5.02 2.44
N PHE A 139 5.33 5.16 3.77
CA PHE A 139 4.30 5.95 4.45
C PHE A 139 4.78 7.39 4.70
N LEU A 140 5.99 7.54 5.24
CA LEU A 140 6.47 8.84 5.72
C LEU A 140 6.86 9.80 4.59
N GLU A 141 7.39 9.30 3.49
CA GLU A 141 7.79 10.12 2.35
C GLU A 141 6.58 10.78 1.66
N PRO A 142 5.52 10.04 1.28
CA PRO A 142 4.30 10.67 0.80
C PRO A 142 3.65 11.60 1.83
N LEU A 143 3.66 11.25 3.12
CA LEU A 143 3.11 12.10 4.17
C LEU A 143 3.81 13.45 4.25
N SER A 144 5.14 13.47 4.11
CA SER A 144 5.92 14.72 4.10
C SER A 144 5.50 15.61 2.92
N LYS A 145 5.35 15.02 1.72
CA LYS A 145 4.89 15.75 0.53
C LYS A 145 3.46 16.27 0.68
N MET A 146 2.57 15.47 1.27
CA MET A 146 1.19 15.90 1.59
C MET A 146 1.17 17.09 2.55
N TYR A 147 2.04 17.06 3.57
CA TYR A 147 2.14 18.15 4.53
C TYR A 147 2.62 19.45 3.88
N GLU A 148 3.66 19.39 3.06
CA GLU A 148 4.17 20.58 2.36
C GLU A 148 3.12 21.13 1.36
N GLU A 149 2.42 20.28 0.63
CA GLU A 149 1.35 20.70 -0.28
C GLU A 149 0.18 21.36 0.48
N GLN A 150 -0.22 20.79 1.61
CA GLN A 150 -1.24 21.38 2.48
C GLN A 150 -0.80 22.72 3.05
N LYS A 151 0.46 22.87 3.40
CA LYS A 151 1.04 24.12 3.89
C LYS A 151 0.98 25.23 2.85
N VAL A 152 1.31 24.89 1.59
CA VAL A 152 1.19 25.83 0.47
C VAL A 152 -0.28 26.25 0.29
N LYS A 153 -1.21 25.29 0.31
CA LYS A 153 -2.65 25.57 0.17
C LYS A 153 -3.18 26.45 1.29
N ASN A 154 -2.71 26.27 2.50
CA ASN A 154 -3.17 27.02 3.67
C ASN A 154 -2.60 28.46 3.75
N ASN A 155 -1.66 28.86 2.88
CA ASN A 155 -1.08 30.21 2.87
C ASN A 155 -0.56 30.68 4.24
N GLY A 156 0.03 29.77 5.04
CA GLY A 156 0.56 30.08 6.37
C GLY A 156 -0.40 29.87 7.53
N GLU A 157 -1.67 29.59 7.26
CA GLU A 157 -2.62 29.20 8.30
C GLU A 157 -2.28 27.81 8.89
N PRO A 158 -2.62 27.55 10.17
CA PRO A 158 -2.35 26.27 10.80
C PRO A 158 -2.95 25.08 10.05
N ILE A 159 -2.19 24.00 9.95
CA ILE A 159 -2.66 22.75 9.35
C ILE A 159 -3.34 21.92 10.44
N ILE A 160 -4.65 21.74 10.33
CA ILE A 160 -5.43 20.91 11.26
C ILE A 160 -5.57 19.49 10.72
N LYS A 161 -5.70 19.37 9.39
CA LYS A 161 -5.83 18.10 8.67
C LYS A 161 -5.27 18.24 7.27
N ILE A 162 -4.98 17.12 6.64
CA ILE A 162 -4.60 17.07 5.22
C ILE A 162 -5.82 16.68 4.39
N ASP A 163 -6.16 17.50 3.41
CA ASP A 163 -7.31 17.27 2.52
C ASP A 163 -7.20 15.92 1.80
N ASP A 164 -8.32 15.22 1.69
CA ASP A 164 -8.41 13.93 1.02
C ASP A 164 -7.98 14.00 -0.45
N ASN A 165 -8.22 15.11 -1.13
CA ASN A 165 -7.76 15.33 -2.51
C ASN A 165 -6.23 15.43 -2.60
N ILE A 166 -5.58 16.13 -1.66
CA ILE A 166 -4.11 16.20 -1.60
C ILE A 166 -3.53 14.82 -1.36
N GLN A 167 -4.08 14.08 -0.38
CA GLN A 167 -3.67 12.71 -0.11
C GLN A 167 -3.75 11.85 -1.38
N ASN A 168 -4.88 11.88 -2.08
CA ASN A 168 -5.12 11.08 -3.28
C ASN A 168 -4.17 11.44 -4.43
N ILE A 169 -3.95 12.73 -4.69
CA ILE A 169 -3.05 13.20 -5.76
C ILE A 169 -1.62 12.77 -5.48
N ILE A 170 -1.13 13.01 -4.26
CA ILE A 170 0.24 12.66 -3.89
C ILE A 170 0.45 11.14 -3.98
N ILE A 171 -0.44 10.31 -3.46
CA ILE A 171 -0.29 8.83 -3.53
C ILE A 171 -0.27 8.35 -4.98
N ARG A 172 -1.10 8.91 -5.86
CA ARG A 172 -1.09 8.53 -7.28
C ARG A 172 0.21 8.90 -7.96
N ASN A 173 0.69 10.12 -7.75
CA ASN A 173 1.95 10.58 -8.32
C ASN A 173 3.13 9.75 -7.80
N GLU A 174 3.22 9.54 -6.47
CA GLU A 174 4.26 8.71 -5.86
C GLU A 174 4.26 7.28 -6.41
N SER A 175 3.10 6.71 -6.68
CA SER A 175 3.02 5.35 -7.25
C SER A 175 3.56 5.29 -8.68
N ILE A 176 3.28 6.31 -9.48
CA ILE A 176 3.77 6.42 -10.86
C ILE A 176 5.28 6.66 -10.87
N ASP A 177 5.75 7.61 -10.06
CA ASP A 177 7.15 7.98 -9.97
C ASP A 177 7.98 6.80 -9.42
N PHE A 178 7.51 6.12 -8.37
CA PHE A 178 8.15 4.93 -7.82
C PHE A 178 8.32 3.83 -8.89
N PHE A 179 7.27 3.51 -9.64
CA PHE A 179 7.34 2.50 -10.71
C PHE A 179 8.37 2.89 -11.76
N LYS A 180 8.35 4.15 -12.22
CA LYS A 180 9.27 4.67 -13.22
C LYS A 180 10.72 4.65 -12.73
N GLU A 181 10.98 5.22 -11.55
CA GLU A 181 12.32 5.31 -10.96
C GLU A 181 12.96 3.95 -10.70
N GLN A 182 12.17 2.95 -10.23
CA GLN A 182 12.69 1.61 -9.99
C GLN A 182 13.17 0.95 -11.29
N PHE A 183 12.43 1.09 -12.38
CA PHE A 183 12.86 0.55 -13.67
C PHE A 183 14.00 1.31 -14.30
N GLU A 184 14.03 2.64 -14.20
CA GLU A 184 15.17 3.46 -14.64
C GLU A 184 16.45 3.12 -13.85
N HIS A 185 16.33 2.83 -12.57
CA HIS A 185 17.46 2.39 -11.75
C HIS A 185 18.00 1.03 -12.19
N LEU A 186 17.10 0.05 -12.39
CA LEU A 186 17.49 -1.27 -12.89
C LEU A 186 18.14 -1.20 -14.28
N GLU A 187 17.61 -0.38 -15.18
CA GLU A 187 18.19 -0.16 -16.51
C GLU A 187 19.62 0.42 -16.46
N LYS A 188 19.90 1.30 -15.50
CA LYS A 188 21.26 1.86 -15.28
C LYS A 188 22.25 0.85 -14.67
N GLU A 189 21.76 -0.23 -14.09
CA GLU A 189 22.59 -1.27 -13.46
C GLU A 189 22.86 -2.46 -14.38
N VAL A 190 22.29 -2.50 -15.58
CA VAL A 190 22.45 -3.58 -16.56
C VAL A 190 23.93 -3.91 -16.80
N ASP A 191 24.75 -2.90 -17.00
CA ASP A 191 26.18 -3.06 -17.33
C ASP A 191 27.06 -3.44 -16.12
N LYS A 192 26.52 -3.35 -14.89
CA LYS A 192 27.31 -3.52 -13.65
C LYS A 192 27.16 -4.88 -13.00
N ASN A 193 26.04 -5.58 -13.20
CA ASN A 193 25.65 -6.72 -12.39
C ASN A 193 25.16 -7.95 -13.17
N ASP A 194 25.59 -8.17 -14.41
CA ASP A 194 25.11 -9.27 -15.26
C ASP A 194 23.56 -9.36 -15.41
N ILE A 195 22.89 -8.25 -15.14
CA ILE A 195 21.44 -8.15 -15.32
C ILE A 195 21.18 -7.88 -16.80
N HIS A 196 20.55 -8.81 -17.49
CA HIS A 196 20.21 -8.64 -18.90
C HIS A 196 19.01 -7.70 -19.07
N GLU A 197 19.10 -6.73 -19.97
CA GLU A 197 18.01 -5.80 -20.32
C GLU A 197 16.69 -6.52 -20.61
N GLU A 198 16.76 -7.70 -21.22
CA GLU A 198 15.60 -8.54 -21.50
C GLU A 198 14.86 -8.97 -20.22
N LYS A 199 15.58 -9.28 -19.13
CA LYS A 199 14.96 -9.65 -17.83
C LYS A 199 14.22 -8.48 -17.23
N ILE A 200 14.74 -7.26 -17.34
CA ILE A 200 14.08 -6.06 -16.87
C ILE A 200 12.78 -5.81 -17.64
N LYS A 201 12.82 -5.93 -18.97
CA LYS A 201 11.63 -5.81 -19.82
C LYS A 201 10.57 -6.87 -19.47
N LYS A 202 10.99 -8.13 -19.26
CA LYS A 202 10.08 -9.20 -18.83
C LYS A 202 9.44 -8.91 -17.48
N LEU A 203 10.21 -8.42 -16.50
CA LEU A 203 9.70 -8.05 -15.20
C LEU A 203 8.69 -6.89 -15.29
N LYS A 204 9.02 -5.86 -16.06
CA LYS A 204 8.13 -4.72 -16.29
C LYS A 204 6.82 -5.15 -16.93
N ASN A 205 6.88 -5.98 -17.97
CA ASN A 205 5.71 -6.52 -18.62
C ASN A 205 4.87 -7.39 -17.67
N LEU A 206 5.52 -8.25 -16.88
CA LEU A 206 4.83 -9.09 -15.89
C LEU A 206 4.03 -8.24 -14.90
N ILE A 207 4.64 -7.20 -14.31
CA ILE A 207 3.96 -6.32 -13.35
C ILE A 207 2.81 -5.57 -14.01
N THR A 208 3.01 -5.09 -15.25
CA THR A 208 1.97 -4.38 -16.00
C THR A 208 0.77 -5.29 -16.28
N VAL A 209 1.01 -6.48 -16.83
CA VAL A 209 -0.05 -7.45 -17.15
C VAL A 209 -0.78 -7.93 -15.91
N LEU A 210 -0.06 -8.17 -14.80
CA LEU A 210 -0.70 -8.52 -13.53
C LEU A 210 -1.60 -7.39 -13.01
N GLY A 211 -1.15 -6.13 -13.13
CA GLY A 211 -1.95 -4.97 -12.76
C GLY A 211 -3.23 -4.86 -13.59
N GLU A 212 -3.14 -5.06 -14.90
CA GLU A 212 -4.28 -5.08 -15.81
C GLU A 212 -5.26 -6.20 -15.49
N ASN A 213 -4.77 -7.42 -15.32
CA ASN A 213 -5.61 -8.58 -14.95
C ASN A 213 -6.29 -8.38 -13.59
N PHE A 214 -5.60 -7.85 -12.58
CA PHE A 214 -6.22 -7.55 -11.29
C PHE A 214 -7.28 -6.46 -11.41
N HIS A 215 -7.07 -5.48 -12.26
CA HIS A 215 -8.07 -4.45 -12.55
C HIS A 215 -9.33 -5.04 -13.20
N GLU A 216 -9.17 -5.89 -14.20
CA GLU A 216 -10.28 -6.60 -14.86
C GLU A 216 -11.06 -7.47 -13.87
N ILE A 217 -10.37 -8.28 -13.05
CA ILE A 217 -11.00 -9.11 -12.00
C ILE A 217 -11.76 -8.23 -11.00
N LEU A 218 -11.20 -7.08 -10.62
CA LEU A 218 -11.85 -6.14 -9.70
C LEU A 218 -13.15 -5.60 -10.26
N LEU A 219 -13.22 -5.35 -11.57
CA LEU A 219 -14.39 -4.81 -12.25
C LEU A 219 -15.38 -5.88 -12.71
N SER A 220 -14.99 -7.16 -12.69
CA SER A 220 -15.83 -8.27 -13.15
C SER A 220 -17.03 -8.54 -12.24
N ASP A 221 -18.02 -9.30 -12.79
CA ASP A 221 -19.21 -9.77 -12.06
C ASP A 221 -18.98 -11.08 -11.30
N LEU A 222 -17.72 -11.51 -11.14
CA LEU A 222 -17.39 -12.73 -10.45
C LEU A 222 -17.89 -12.68 -9.00
N SER A 223 -18.73 -13.66 -8.64
CA SER A 223 -19.35 -13.76 -7.33
C SER A 223 -18.43 -14.33 -6.25
N GLU A 224 -17.28 -14.87 -6.63
CA GLU A 224 -16.32 -15.49 -5.74
C GLU A 224 -15.23 -14.49 -5.27
N ARG A 225 -14.37 -14.94 -4.33
CA ARG A 225 -13.26 -14.13 -3.84
C ARG A 225 -12.43 -13.60 -5.00
N ARG A 226 -12.43 -12.29 -5.14
CA ARG A 226 -11.51 -11.63 -6.07
C ARG A 226 -10.09 -11.84 -5.55
N VAL A 227 -9.26 -12.51 -6.31
CA VAL A 227 -7.85 -12.77 -5.96
C VAL A 227 -7.02 -11.61 -6.45
N PHE A 228 -6.32 -10.94 -5.53
CA PHE A 228 -5.42 -9.81 -5.80
C PHE A 228 -3.99 -10.09 -5.35
N SER A 229 -3.65 -11.35 -5.14
CA SER A 229 -2.32 -11.76 -4.72
C SER A 229 -1.93 -13.05 -5.42
N PHE A 230 -0.65 -13.18 -5.69
CA PHE A 230 -0.04 -14.39 -6.24
C PHE A 230 1.24 -14.69 -5.45
N THR A 231 1.64 -15.95 -5.50
CA THR A 231 2.92 -16.39 -4.96
C THR A 231 3.69 -17.04 -6.09
N ILE A 232 4.95 -16.69 -6.23
CA ILE A 232 5.85 -17.40 -7.12
C ILE A 232 6.34 -18.61 -6.34
N SER A 233 5.99 -19.81 -6.79
CA SER A 233 6.56 -21.05 -6.24
C SER A 233 7.87 -21.35 -6.98
N ASP A 234 8.91 -21.62 -6.19
CA ASP A 234 10.19 -22.14 -6.70
C ASP A 234 10.02 -23.64 -6.96
N ASP A 235 9.26 -23.99 -7.98
CA ASP A 235 9.20 -25.37 -8.45
C ASP A 235 10.46 -25.64 -9.31
N SER A 236 11.56 -25.95 -8.63
CA SER A 236 12.79 -26.44 -9.25
C SER A 236 12.63 -27.81 -9.96
N ASN A 237 11.40 -28.27 -10.15
CA ASN A 237 11.05 -29.55 -10.78
C ASN A 237 10.36 -29.47 -12.13
N VAL A 238 10.25 -28.29 -12.76
CA VAL A 238 9.57 -28.15 -14.06
C VAL A 238 10.46 -28.51 -15.25
N ASP A 239 11.76 -28.76 -15.06
CA ASP A 239 12.69 -29.12 -16.13
C ASP A 239 12.99 -30.62 -16.21
N LYS A 240 12.03 -31.49 -15.93
CA LYS A 240 12.16 -32.94 -16.15
C LYS A 240 10.90 -33.52 -16.78
N GLU A 241 10.58 -33.08 -18.00
CA GLU A 241 9.87 -33.86 -19.01
C GLU A 241 10.26 -33.43 -20.41
#